data_0f512614eced1530487d951dd4650331
#
_entry.id   0f512614eced1530487d951dd4650331
#
_cell.length_a   1.000
_cell.length_b   1.000
_cell.length_c   1.000
_cell.angle_alpha   90.00
_cell.angle_beta   90.00
_cell.angle_gamma   90.00
#
_symmetry.space_group_name_H-M   'P 1'
#
loop_
_entity.id
_entity.type
_entity.pdbx_description
1 polymer ?
#
loop_
_entity_poly.entity_id
_entity_poly.type
_entity_poly.pdbx_seq_one_letter_code
_entity_poly.pdbx_strand_id
1 'polypeptide(L)'
;MSSRLIFTAIGILLPVGAHIADYNKTHIFNPNWPPHAKFHGGQTLMFSILLGAISIFFAWRKTRDRLNGVLAASSFAAVYWVAQAGAILYPGTAPFDPDTITPMSYLMGLPLQTYFQIIFLILTGVATWLALKPNAKWTD
;
A
#
# COMPACT_ATOMS: atom_id res chain seq x y z
N MET A 1 -17.71 -12.11 4.84
CA MET A 1 -16.68 -12.82 4.05
C MET A 1 -16.01 -11.91 3.01
N SER A 2 -16.78 -11.12 2.24
CA SER A 2 -16.22 -10.25 1.17
C SER A 2 -15.19 -9.22 1.66
N SER A 3 -15.42 -8.53 2.80
CA SER A 3 -14.49 -7.52 3.32
C SER A 3 -13.13 -8.11 3.72
N ARG A 4 -13.10 -9.28 4.35
CA ARG A 4 -11.84 -9.97 4.70
C ARG A 4 -11.04 -10.35 3.47
N LEU A 5 -11.71 -10.82 2.40
CA LEU A 5 -11.04 -11.14 1.13
C LEU A 5 -10.46 -9.91 0.45
N ILE A 6 -11.15 -8.76 0.53
CA ILE A 6 -10.62 -7.49 -0.01
C ILE A 6 -9.36 -7.08 0.78
N PHE A 7 -9.38 -7.10 2.12
CA PHE A 7 -8.18 -6.82 2.92
C PHE A 7 -7.04 -7.81 2.64
N THR A 8 -7.36 -9.08 2.43
CA THR A 8 -6.36 -10.09 2.04
C THR A 8 -5.75 -9.76 0.69
N ALA A 9 -6.58 -9.43 -0.31
CA ALA A 9 -6.09 -9.03 -1.63
C ALA A 9 -5.20 -7.79 -1.54
N ILE A 10 -5.63 -6.75 -0.81
CA ILE A 10 -4.80 -5.54 -0.59
C ILE A 10 -3.49 -5.91 0.08
N GLY A 11 -3.52 -6.71 1.16
CA GLY A 11 -2.34 -7.09 1.92
C GLY A 11 -1.34 -7.96 1.16
N ILE A 12 -1.77 -8.69 0.13
CA ILE A 12 -0.90 -9.45 -0.78
C ILE A 12 -0.41 -8.56 -1.93
N LEU A 13 -1.30 -7.80 -2.55
CA LEU A 13 -0.96 -6.99 -3.72
C LEU A 13 -0.06 -5.81 -3.37
N LEU A 14 -0.13 -5.28 -2.15
CA LEU A 14 0.76 -4.21 -1.69
C LEU A 14 2.24 -4.61 -1.77
N PRO A 15 2.73 -5.65 -1.09
CA PRO A 15 4.14 -6.03 -1.21
C PRO A 15 4.52 -6.51 -2.61
N VAL A 16 3.64 -7.22 -3.30
CA VAL A 16 3.90 -7.67 -4.68
C VAL A 16 4.10 -6.46 -5.60
N GLY A 17 3.19 -5.48 -5.55
CA GLY A 17 3.28 -4.27 -6.36
C GLY A 17 4.51 -3.43 -6.03
N ALA A 18 4.81 -3.23 -4.74
CA ALA A 18 6.00 -2.50 -4.30
C ALA A 18 7.29 -3.17 -4.80
N HIS A 19 7.39 -4.50 -4.72
CA HIS A 19 8.58 -5.20 -5.22
C HIS A 19 8.70 -5.15 -6.74
N ILE A 20 7.61 -5.25 -7.50
CA ILE A 20 7.65 -5.07 -8.95
C ILE A 20 8.11 -3.64 -9.30
N ALA A 21 7.62 -2.64 -8.57
CA ALA A 21 7.95 -1.23 -8.82
C ALA A 21 9.41 -0.89 -8.46
N ASP A 22 9.94 -1.40 -7.32
CA ASP A 22 11.15 -0.86 -6.72
C ASP A 22 12.30 -1.88 -6.60
N TYR A 23 12.04 -3.20 -6.66
CA TYR A 23 13.09 -4.22 -6.59
C TYR A 23 13.71 -4.47 -7.99
N ASN A 24 14.19 -3.41 -8.62
CA ASN A 24 14.69 -3.42 -9.99
C ASN A 24 15.80 -2.36 -10.19
N LYS A 25 16.21 -2.16 -11.47
CA LYS A 25 17.31 -1.25 -11.85
C LYS A 25 17.00 0.23 -11.69
N THR A 26 15.73 0.61 -11.53
CA THR A 26 15.36 2.01 -11.30
C THR A 26 15.51 2.43 -9.84
N HIS A 27 15.54 1.46 -8.89
CA HIS A 27 15.60 1.71 -7.45
C HIS A 27 16.71 0.89 -6.76
N ILE A 28 16.42 -0.30 -6.25
CA ILE A 28 17.36 -1.07 -5.41
C ILE A 28 18.67 -1.41 -6.15
N PHE A 29 18.59 -1.71 -7.44
CA PHE A 29 19.76 -2.03 -8.27
C PHE A 29 20.25 -0.84 -9.10
N ASN A 30 19.78 0.37 -8.82
CA ASN A 30 20.25 1.59 -9.50
C ASN A 30 21.73 1.85 -9.14
N PRO A 31 22.65 1.89 -10.11
CA PRO A 31 24.07 2.14 -9.83
C PRO A 31 24.33 3.56 -9.32
N ASN A 32 23.45 4.51 -9.65
CA ASN A 32 23.58 5.91 -9.25
C ASN A 32 23.02 6.18 -7.84
N TRP A 33 22.30 5.24 -7.25
CA TRP A 33 21.79 5.40 -5.89
C TRP A 33 22.88 5.10 -4.86
N PRO A 34 23.15 6.05 -3.93
CA PRO A 34 24.07 5.79 -2.82
C PRO A 34 23.50 4.70 -1.89
N PRO A 35 24.38 4.00 -1.12
CA PRO A 35 23.94 2.93 -0.22
C PRO A 35 22.81 3.31 0.74
N HIS A 36 22.80 4.55 1.21
CA HIS A 36 21.78 5.04 2.13
C HIS A 36 20.40 5.21 1.47
N ALA A 37 20.34 5.63 0.19
CA ALA A 37 19.09 5.65 -0.58
C ALA A 37 18.55 4.22 -0.79
N LYS A 38 19.42 3.26 -1.10
CA LYS A 38 19.04 1.83 -1.19
C LYS A 38 18.53 1.27 0.12
N PHE A 39 19.12 1.69 1.26
CA PHE A 39 18.61 1.33 2.59
C PHE A 39 17.17 1.79 2.78
N HIS A 40 16.84 3.03 2.44
CA HIS A 40 15.46 3.54 2.53
C HIS A 40 14.52 2.87 1.53
N GLY A 41 14.98 2.57 0.31
CA GLY A 41 14.22 1.75 -0.64
C GLY A 41 13.89 0.37 -0.05
N GLY A 42 14.89 -0.32 0.50
CA GLY A 42 14.70 -1.61 1.18
C GLY A 42 13.76 -1.52 2.39
N GLN A 43 13.84 -0.44 3.18
CA GLN A 43 12.93 -0.17 4.29
C GLN A 43 11.48 -0.02 3.80
N THR A 44 11.25 0.68 2.69
CA THR A 44 9.93 0.84 2.07
C THR A 44 9.36 -0.51 1.63
N LEU A 45 10.19 -1.37 1.01
CA LEU A 45 9.80 -2.73 0.63
C LEU A 45 9.42 -3.58 1.85
N MET A 46 10.22 -3.52 2.91
CA MET A 46 9.89 -4.24 4.16
C MET A 46 8.62 -3.70 4.81
N PHE A 47 8.38 -2.40 4.81
CA PHE A 47 7.11 -1.84 5.29
C PHE A 47 5.93 -2.38 4.51
N SER A 48 6.03 -2.52 3.18
CA SER A 48 4.93 -3.08 2.38
C SER A 48 4.55 -4.51 2.82
N ILE A 49 5.54 -5.35 3.12
CA ILE A 49 5.34 -6.72 3.63
C ILE A 49 4.67 -6.69 5.01
N LEU A 50 5.24 -5.93 5.94
CA LEU A 50 4.77 -5.89 7.33
C LEU A 50 3.35 -5.32 7.42
N LEU A 51 3.07 -4.22 6.74
CA LEU A 51 1.75 -3.57 6.74
C LEU A 51 0.69 -4.49 6.10
N GLY A 52 1.03 -5.15 5.00
CA GLY A 52 0.15 -6.13 4.36
C GLY A 52 -0.17 -7.31 5.28
N ALA A 53 0.86 -7.90 5.90
CA ALA A 53 0.70 -9.01 6.83
C ALA A 53 -0.13 -8.63 8.07
N ILE A 54 0.12 -7.46 8.66
CA ILE A 54 -0.63 -6.97 9.83
C ILE A 54 -2.08 -6.68 9.46
N SER A 55 -2.35 -6.08 8.28
CA SER A 55 -3.71 -5.86 7.79
C SER A 55 -4.48 -7.18 7.67
N ILE A 56 -3.87 -8.20 7.05
CA ILE A 56 -4.45 -9.54 6.93
C ILE A 56 -4.70 -10.16 8.31
N PHE A 57 -3.72 -10.08 9.21
CA PHE A 57 -3.85 -10.59 10.57
C PHE A 57 -5.08 -10.00 11.27
N PHE A 58 -5.25 -8.67 11.25
CA PHE A 58 -6.42 -8.03 11.87
C PHE A 58 -7.72 -8.35 11.14
N ALA A 59 -7.70 -8.54 9.83
CA ALA A 59 -8.89 -8.93 9.06
C ALA A 59 -9.41 -10.32 9.43
N TRP A 60 -8.52 -11.25 9.81
CA TRP A 60 -8.87 -12.64 10.12
C TRP A 60 -8.85 -12.96 11.62
N ARG A 61 -8.26 -12.10 12.44
CA ARG A 61 -8.22 -12.29 13.89
C ARG A 61 -9.64 -12.31 14.47
N LYS A 62 -9.95 -13.33 15.24
CA LYS A 62 -11.18 -13.37 16.04
C LYS A 62 -11.08 -12.35 17.17
N THR A 63 -12.06 -11.46 17.28
CA THR A 63 -12.12 -10.43 18.33
C THR A 63 -13.55 -10.10 18.69
N ARG A 64 -13.81 -9.85 19.98
CA ARG A 64 -15.11 -9.32 20.44
C ARG A 64 -15.25 -7.82 20.11
N ASP A 65 -14.14 -7.12 19.95
CA ASP A 65 -14.11 -5.72 19.57
C ASP A 65 -13.96 -5.60 18.03
N ARG A 66 -15.10 -5.70 17.37
CA ARG A 66 -15.20 -5.64 15.92
C ARG A 66 -14.70 -4.30 15.38
N LEU A 67 -15.09 -3.18 16.01
CA LEU A 67 -14.74 -1.84 15.52
C LEU A 67 -13.22 -1.66 15.48
N ASN A 68 -12.53 -1.92 16.59
CA ASN A 68 -11.10 -1.78 16.64
C ASN A 68 -10.37 -2.78 15.74
N GLY A 69 -10.89 -3.99 15.57
CA GLY A 69 -10.35 -4.96 14.61
C GLY A 69 -10.45 -4.48 13.16
N VAL A 70 -11.59 -3.91 12.76
CA VAL A 70 -11.79 -3.33 11.42
C VAL A 70 -10.93 -2.10 11.23
N LEU A 71 -10.88 -1.19 12.20
CA LEU A 71 -10.06 0.02 12.12
C LEU A 71 -8.58 -0.32 12.00
N ALA A 72 -8.09 -1.30 12.76
CA ALA A 72 -6.72 -1.75 12.66
C ALA A 72 -6.41 -2.32 11.25
N ALA A 73 -7.23 -3.25 10.74
CA ALA A 73 -7.06 -3.79 9.40
C ALA A 73 -7.03 -2.68 8.34
N SER A 74 -7.96 -1.73 8.44
CA SER A 74 -8.08 -0.60 7.51
C SER A 74 -6.88 0.34 7.56
N SER A 75 -6.42 0.69 8.76
CA SER A 75 -5.27 1.58 8.95
C SER A 75 -4.01 0.98 8.34
N PHE A 76 -3.73 -0.29 8.61
CA PHE A 76 -2.56 -0.97 8.04
C PHE A 76 -2.67 -1.18 6.51
N ALA A 77 -3.89 -1.32 5.96
CA ALA A 77 -4.11 -1.37 4.52
C ALA A 77 -3.92 -0.01 3.83
N ALA A 78 -4.24 1.09 4.52
CA ALA A 78 -4.25 2.44 3.94
C ALA A 78 -2.92 3.18 4.10
N VAL A 79 -2.21 2.99 5.23
CA VAL A 79 -1.10 3.88 5.64
C VAL A 79 0.03 3.95 4.62
N TYR A 80 0.35 2.86 3.92
CA TYR A 80 1.36 2.87 2.86
C TYR A 80 1.01 3.85 1.73
N TRP A 81 -0.22 3.79 1.26
CA TRP A 81 -0.71 4.62 0.16
C TRP A 81 -0.84 6.09 0.55
N VAL A 82 -1.25 6.36 1.81
CA VAL A 82 -1.28 7.72 2.36
C VAL A 82 0.13 8.27 2.52
N ALA A 83 1.08 7.48 3.03
CA ALA A 83 2.47 7.87 3.16
C ALA A 83 3.12 8.15 1.80
N GLN A 84 2.86 7.29 0.79
CA GLN A 84 3.37 7.49 -0.56
C GLN A 84 2.79 8.78 -1.20
N ALA A 85 1.49 9.05 -1.02
CA ALA A 85 0.88 10.30 -1.48
C ALA A 85 1.48 11.52 -0.76
N GLY A 86 1.75 11.41 0.54
CA GLY A 86 2.36 12.46 1.36
C GLY A 86 3.84 12.70 1.06
N ALA A 87 4.53 11.75 0.45
CA ALA A 87 5.97 11.87 0.16
C ALA A 87 6.29 13.08 -0.74
N ILE A 88 5.37 13.48 -1.62
CA ILE A 88 5.55 14.66 -2.50
C ILE A 88 5.59 15.99 -1.73
N LEU A 89 5.23 16.02 -0.45
CA LEU A 89 5.29 17.20 0.39
C LEU A 89 6.71 17.50 0.89
N TYR A 90 7.65 16.58 0.72
CA TYR A 90 9.03 16.78 1.14
C TYR A 90 9.86 17.47 0.05
N PRO A 91 10.76 18.39 0.41
CA PRO A 91 11.57 19.13 -0.56
C PRO A 91 12.41 18.21 -1.45
N GLY A 92 12.40 18.48 -2.75
CA GLY A 92 13.23 17.76 -3.73
C GLY A 92 12.71 16.39 -4.13
N THR A 93 11.52 15.97 -3.65
CA THR A 93 10.90 14.71 -4.09
C THR A 93 10.22 14.86 -5.45
N ALA A 94 10.24 13.80 -6.22
CA ALA A 94 9.52 13.69 -7.49
C ALA A 94 8.91 12.28 -7.61
N PRO A 95 7.86 12.10 -8.43
CA PRO A 95 7.26 10.77 -8.65
C PRO A 95 8.20 9.78 -9.32
N PHE A 96 9.14 10.27 -10.13
CA PHE A 96 10.13 9.47 -10.87
C PHE A 96 11.44 10.24 -10.98
N ASP A 97 12.56 9.52 -10.99
CA ASP A 97 13.85 10.09 -11.39
C ASP A 97 13.83 10.40 -12.90
N PRO A 98 14.42 11.52 -13.35
CA PRO A 98 14.37 11.95 -14.74
C PRO A 98 14.85 10.89 -15.75
N ASP A 99 15.84 10.09 -15.39
CA ASP A 99 16.45 9.04 -16.22
C ASP A 99 15.63 7.73 -16.23
N THR A 100 14.57 7.63 -15.41
CA THR A 100 13.69 6.45 -15.34
C THR A 100 12.32 6.69 -15.96
N ILE A 101 12.04 7.90 -16.45
CA ILE A 101 10.74 8.23 -17.06
C ILE A 101 10.56 7.46 -18.37
N THR A 102 9.43 6.77 -18.50
CA THR A 102 9.00 6.05 -19.69
C THR A 102 7.63 6.56 -20.15
N PRO A 103 7.16 6.23 -21.37
CA PRO A 103 5.80 6.56 -21.79
C PRO A 103 4.70 6.03 -20.87
N MET A 104 4.99 4.97 -20.09
CA MET A 104 4.05 4.40 -19.12
C MET A 104 4.11 5.05 -17.74
N SER A 105 5.08 5.93 -17.47
CA SER A 105 5.21 6.59 -16.16
C SER A 105 4.04 7.50 -15.85
N TYR A 106 3.42 8.08 -16.89
CA TYR A 106 2.27 8.97 -16.76
C TYR A 106 1.10 8.45 -17.60
N LEU A 107 -0.09 8.43 -17.01
CA LEU A 107 -1.34 8.15 -17.71
C LEU A 107 -2.25 9.37 -17.54
N MET A 108 -2.73 9.94 -18.65
CA MET A 108 -3.58 11.15 -18.67
C MET A 108 -3.01 12.31 -17.80
N GLY A 109 -1.69 12.48 -17.79
CA GLY A 109 -0.99 13.54 -17.06
C GLY A 109 -0.75 13.27 -15.57
N LEU A 110 -1.21 12.14 -15.03
CA LEU A 110 -0.97 11.73 -13.63
C LEU A 110 0.06 10.60 -13.58
N PRO A 111 0.96 10.58 -12.56
CA PRO A 111 1.86 9.47 -12.31
C PRO A 111 1.08 8.16 -12.17
N LEU A 112 1.55 7.07 -12.77
CA LEU A 112 0.87 5.77 -12.72
C LEU A 112 0.63 5.30 -11.27
N GLN A 113 1.57 5.55 -10.37
CA GLN A 113 1.44 5.24 -8.94
C GLN A 113 0.25 5.94 -8.26
N THR A 114 -0.18 7.12 -8.74
CA THR A 114 -1.34 7.84 -8.20
C THR A 114 -2.64 7.06 -8.42
N TYR A 115 -2.76 6.35 -9.53
CA TYR A 115 -3.92 5.48 -9.77
C TYR A 115 -3.97 4.32 -8.78
N PHE A 116 -2.83 3.69 -8.47
CA PHE A 116 -2.77 2.65 -7.45
C PHE A 116 -3.13 3.20 -6.07
N GLN A 117 -2.64 4.38 -5.68
CA GLN A 117 -3.02 5.04 -4.42
C GLN A 117 -4.53 5.19 -4.33
N ILE A 118 -5.17 5.76 -5.35
CA ILE A 118 -6.63 5.98 -5.39
C ILE A 118 -7.37 4.64 -5.30
N ILE A 119 -7.01 3.66 -6.14
CA ILE A 119 -7.68 2.36 -6.21
C ILE A 119 -7.60 1.65 -4.85
N PHE A 120 -6.41 1.56 -4.25
CA PHE A 120 -6.25 0.83 -2.98
C PHE A 120 -6.89 1.55 -1.80
N LEU A 121 -6.92 2.89 -1.79
CA LEU A 121 -7.65 3.65 -0.78
C LEU A 121 -9.16 3.46 -0.92
N ILE A 122 -9.71 3.47 -2.14
CA ILE A 122 -11.12 3.16 -2.41
C ILE A 122 -11.45 1.74 -1.96
N LEU A 123 -10.64 0.74 -2.34
CA LEU A 123 -10.85 -0.66 -1.94
C LEU A 123 -10.81 -0.82 -0.42
N THR A 124 -9.89 -0.12 0.27
CA THR A 124 -9.83 -0.10 1.73
C THR A 124 -11.10 0.50 2.33
N GLY A 125 -11.57 1.63 1.79
CA GLY A 125 -12.84 2.25 2.21
C GLY A 125 -14.05 1.33 2.02
N VAL A 126 -14.13 0.68 0.85
CA VAL A 126 -15.20 -0.30 0.56
C VAL A 126 -15.13 -1.49 1.51
N ALA A 127 -13.94 -2.06 1.75
CA ALA A 127 -13.77 -3.17 2.68
C ALA A 127 -14.18 -2.79 4.11
N THR A 128 -13.79 -1.60 4.55
CA THR A 128 -14.16 -1.04 5.86
C THR A 128 -15.68 -0.88 5.99
N TRP A 129 -16.30 -0.24 5.01
CA TRP A 129 -17.75 -0.07 4.98
C TRP A 129 -18.49 -1.41 5.01
N LEU A 130 -18.09 -2.37 4.18
CA LEU A 130 -18.68 -3.71 4.18
C LEU A 130 -18.49 -4.42 5.53
N ALA A 131 -17.33 -4.25 6.17
CA ALA A 131 -17.03 -4.85 7.46
C ALA A 131 -17.83 -4.24 8.60
N LEU A 132 -18.24 -2.97 8.50
CA LEU A 132 -19.01 -2.25 9.54
C LEU A 132 -20.52 -2.35 9.36
N LYS A 133 -21.04 -2.93 8.27
CA LYS A 133 -22.49 -3.15 8.10
C LYS A 133 -23.07 -3.95 9.27
N PRO A 134 -24.32 -3.69 9.71
CA PRO A 134 -24.93 -4.36 10.88
C PRO A 134 -24.89 -5.89 10.79
N ASN A 135 -25.09 -6.45 9.60
CA ASN A 135 -25.15 -7.91 9.37
C ASN A 135 -23.82 -8.49 8.86
N ALA A 136 -22.71 -7.77 8.96
CA ALA A 136 -21.42 -8.27 8.48
C ALA A 136 -20.87 -9.34 9.42
N LYS A 137 -20.52 -10.51 8.87
CA LYS A 137 -19.85 -11.59 9.58
C LYS A 137 -18.36 -11.28 9.68
N TRP A 138 -17.97 -10.49 10.67
CA TRP A 138 -16.57 -10.15 10.95
C TRP A 138 -15.97 -10.99 12.08
N THR A 139 -16.79 -11.47 13.01
CA THR A 139 -16.37 -12.12 14.25
C THR A 139 -16.51 -13.64 14.26
N ASP A 140 -17.08 -14.21 13.20
CA ASP A 140 -17.33 -15.66 13.10
C ASP A 140 -16.11 -16.43 12.54
#